data_4e9b20233777d68f89a3a34b82bf2987
#
_entry.id   4e9b20233777d68f89a3a34b82bf2987
#
_cell.length_a   1.000
_cell.length_b   1.000
_cell.length_c   1.000
_cell.angle_alpha   90.00
_cell.angle_beta   90.00
_cell.angle_gamma   90.00
#
_symmetry.space_group_name_H-M   'P 1'
#
loop_
_entity.id
_entity.type
_entity.pdbx_description
1 polymer ?
#
loop_
_entity_poly.entity_id
_entity_poly.type
_entity_poly.pdbx_seq_one_letter_code
_entity_poly.pdbx_strand_id
1 'polypeptide(L)'
;MKQQHEIVVIGAGLTGLSTAFHLHRQGRDVVILEKADRVGGQIHTYHENGFTFESGPNTGVVSFPEVAELFQMLEGSCQLEIARESSKRRLIWKGNRFHELPCDPVGAITTPLFRLSDKFRILGEPWRKKGTDPDEPVGALAARRLGKSFYEYAVDPFVSGVYAGDPMKLTTRYALPKLYNLEANYGSFIRGAIAKAKEPKTDRDRLATKKVFSAVGGLQRLVEALSKDLRIITGANNLKVMPTADGQWSCTYNGTEEIVCRKVVTTVGAYALPALLPFIPEVQMQKMSNLFYAPIIQVILGVKNARGLDFPAFGGLVPSKEQKRVLGILFPSSCFEQRCPDGGALYSYFIGGARHTDYLQKSDDEIREITLEAFHSMLKYPADMQPDLLRIFRHEHAIPQYWSDSGERFATIEALQQQYPGLILAGNMRDGIGMGNRIHQGATIASSI
;
A
#
# COMPACT_ATOMS: atom_id res chain seq x y z
N MET A 1 -10.62 -3.43 35.25
CA MET A 1 -10.71 -2.07 35.87
C MET A 1 -11.22 -1.07 34.86
N LYS A 2 -12.11 -0.14 35.27
CA LYS A 2 -12.63 0.91 34.37
C LYS A 2 -11.67 2.09 34.33
N GLN A 3 -11.16 2.41 33.14
CA GLN A 3 -10.29 3.56 32.89
C GLN A 3 -11.06 4.60 32.05
N GLN A 4 -10.67 5.86 32.12
CA GLN A 4 -11.27 6.93 31.33
C GLN A 4 -10.18 7.67 30.57
N HIS A 5 -10.41 7.84 29.27
CA HIS A 5 -9.56 8.59 28.35
C HIS A 5 -10.39 9.52 27.46
N GLU A 6 -9.76 10.51 26.85
CA GLU A 6 -10.44 11.36 25.91
C GLU A 6 -10.68 10.63 24.58
N ILE A 7 -9.64 9.98 24.05
CA ILE A 7 -9.66 9.35 22.74
C ILE A 7 -9.06 7.94 22.84
N VAL A 8 -9.75 6.96 22.27
CA VAL A 8 -9.24 5.62 22.04
C VAL A 8 -9.00 5.40 20.56
N VAL A 9 -7.81 4.99 20.19
CA VAL A 9 -7.46 4.54 18.84
C VAL A 9 -7.37 3.02 18.83
N ILE A 10 -8.05 2.36 17.90
CA ILE A 10 -8.06 0.90 17.77
C ILE A 10 -7.23 0.49 16.56
N GLY A 11 -6.16 -0.26 16.85
CA GLY A 11 -5.15 -0.70 15.90
C GLY A 11 -3.89 0.18 15.92
N ALA A 12 -2.75 -0.43 16.22
CA ALA A 12 -1.42 0.18 16.18
C ALA A 12 -0.71 0.00 14.84
N GLY A 13 -1.45 -0.06 13.73
CA GLY A 13 -0.90 0.08 12.38
C GLY A 13 -0.53 1.53 12.07
N LEU A 14 0.05 1.78 10.88
CA LEU A 14 0.58 3.09 10.52
C LEU A 14 -0.45 4.23 10.63
N THR A 15 -1.73 4.01 10.27
CA THR A 15 -2.79 5.02 10.44
C THR A 15 -3.02 5.32 11.92
N GLY A 16 -3.19 4.29 12.76
CA GLY A 16 -3.46 4.49 14.19
C GLY A 16 -2.30 5.15 14.91
N LEU A 17 -1.07 4.70 14.65
CA LEU A 17 0.15 5.31 15.21
C LEU A 17 0.29 6.78 14.76
N SER A 18 0.08 7.08 13.47
CA SER A 18 0.13 8.45 12.97
C SER A 18 -0.95 9.34 13.60
N THR A 19 -2.19 8.83 13.74
CA THR A 19 -3.28 9.55 14.41
C THR A 19 -2.91 9.86 15.87
N ALA A 20 -2.53 8.83 16.62
CA ALA A 20 -2.21 8.99 18.05
C ALA A 20 -0.97 9.88 18.28
N PHE A 21 0.05 9.77 17.42
CA PHE A 21 1.24 10.62 17.47
C PHE A 21 0.88 12.11 17.32
N HIS A 22 0.07 12.47 16.34
CA HIS A 22 -0.35 13.84 16.14
C HIS A 22 -1.24 14.35 17.29
N LEU A 23 -2.19 13.54 17.78
CA LEU A 23 -3.03 13.87 18.93
C LEU A 23 -2.20 14.07 20.20
N HIS A 24 -1.24 13.17 20.49
CA HIS A 24 -0.34 13.29 21.62
C HIS A 24 0.47 14.59 21.57
N ARG A 25 1.01 14.95 20.40
CA ARG A 25 1.74 16.21 20.21
C ARG A 25 0.85 17.45 20.38
N GLN A 26 -0.45 17.33 20.24
CA GLN A 26 -1.43 18.38 20.55
C GLN A 26 -1.81 18.42 22.04
N GLY A 27 -1.21 17.56 22.87
CA GLY A 27 -1.49 17.46 24.32
C GLY A 27 -2.80 16.73 24.64
N ARG A 28 -3.38 15.96 23.69
CA ARG A 28 -4.62 15.21 23.89
C ARG A 28 -4.36 13.91 24.65
N ASP A 29 -5.29 13.52 25.48
CA ASP A 29 -5.25 12.23 26.18
C ASP A 29 -5.72 11.10 25.23
N VAL A 30 -4.76 10.35 24.70
CA VAL A 30 -4.99 9.28 23.74
C VAL A 30 -4.37 7.98 24.19
N VAL A 31 -5.09 6.87 24.03
CA VAL A 31 -4.60 5.51 24.23
C VAL A 31 -4.87 4.65 22.99
N ILE A 32 -3.92 3.78 22.65
CA ILE A 32 -4.08 2.81 21.56
C ILE A 32 -4.37 1.43 22.14
N LEU A 33 -5.37 0.74 21.58
CA LEU A 33 -5.64 -0.66 21.81
C LEU A 33 -5.20 -1.48 20.58
N GLU A 34 -4.26 -2.40 20.76
CA GLU A 34 -3.74 -3.26 19.70
C GLU A 34 -3.95 -4.73 20.06
N LYS A 35 -4.51 -5.50 19.12
CA LYS A 35 -4.78 -6.93 19.32
C LYS A 35 -3.49 -7.76 19.40
N ALA A 36 -2.52 -7.44 18.54
CA ALA A 36 -1.24 -8.13 18.50
C ALA A 36 -0.38 -7.82 19.73
N ASP A 37 0.66 -8.60 19.96
CA ASP A 37 1.68 -8.39 20.98
C ASP A 37 2.70 -7.32 20.59
N ARG A 38 2.64 -6.83 19.33
CA ARG A 38 3.53 -5.81 18.77
C ARG A 38 2.76 -4.70 18.05
N VAL A 39 3.38 -3.55 17.90
CA VAL A 39 2.92 -2.42 17.09
C VAL A 39 3.40 -2.51 15.64
N GLY A 40 2.83 -1.69 14.74
CA GLY A 40 3.24 -1.57 13.34
C GLY A 40 2.30 -2.24 12.34
N GLY A 41 1.39 -3.08 12.79
CA GLY A 41 0.47 -3.80 11.90
C GLY A 41 1.24 -4.67 10.90
N GLN A 42 1.12 -4.38 9.60
CA GLN A 42 1.84 -5.13 8.55
C GLN A 42 3.30 -4.71 8.37
N ILE A 43 3.76 -3.64 9.01
CA ILE A 43 5.16 -3.21 8.94
C ILE A 43 5.97 -4.04 9.95
N HIS A 44 6.97 -4.74 9.45
CA HIS A 44 7.94 -5.47 10.27
C HIS A 44 9.23 -5.67 9.47
N THR A 45 10.33 -5.17 10.03
CA THR A 45 11.68 -5.34 9.47
C THR A 45 12.40 -6.49 10.17
N TYR A 46 13.02 -7.36 9.40
CA TYR A 46 13.87 -8.45 9.87
C TYR A 46 15.34 -8.16 9.60
N HIS A 47 16.19 -8.61 10.50
CA HIS A 47 17.64 -8.60 10.35
C HIS A 47 18.13 -10.03 10.50
N GLU A 48 18.58 -10.66 9.42
CA GLU A 48 18.95 -12.06 9.42
C GLU A 48 20.09 -12.33 8.43
N ASN A 49 21.12 -13.04 8.85
CA ASN A 49 22.27 -13.46 8.02
C ASN A 49 22.97 -12.31 7.28
N GLY A 50 22.92 -11.08 7.82
CA GLY A 50 23.45 -9.87 7.19
C GLY A 50 22.48 -9.18 6.21
N PHE A 51 21.26 -9.69 6.07
CA PHE A 51 20.21 -9.06 5.27
C PHE A 51 19.25 -8.26 6.15
N THR A 52 18.76 -7.13 5.63
CA THR A 52 17.68 -6.33 6.22
C THR A 52 16.51 -6.29 5.26
N PHE A 53 15.36 -6.83 5.66
CA PHE A 53 14.20 -6.98 4.79
C PHE A 53 12.86 -6.77 5.50
N GLU A 54 11.85 -6.42 4.71
CA GLU A 54 10.49 -6.18 5.19
C GLU A 54 9.60 -7.40 4.90
N SER A 55 8.77 -7.80 5.85
CA SER A 55 7.77 -8.87 5.64
C SER A 55 6.40 -8.36 5.21
N GLY A 56 6.26 -7.10 4.89
CA GLY A 56 5.03 -6.44 4.47
C GLY A 56 5.31 -5.36 3.43
N PRO A 57 4.86 -4.11 3.65
CA PRO A 57 5.23 -3.01 2.77
C PRO A 57 6.76 -2.84 2.71
N ASN A 58 7.31 -2.83 1.50
CA ASN A 58 8.76 -2.66 1.32
C ASN A 58 9.18 -1.19 1.25
N THR A 59 8.29 -0.34 0.72
CA THR A 59 8.58 1.07 0.44
C THR A 59 7.33 1.91 0.57
N GLY A 60 7.51 3.20 0.88
CA GLY A 60 6.50 4.22 0.75
C GLY A 60 6.80 5.19 -0.40
N VAL A 61 5.87 6.10 -0.66
CA VAL A 61 6.06 7.22 -1.59
C VAL A 61 5.72 8.50 -0.84
N VAL A 62 6.59 9.52 -0.93
CA VAL A 62 6.34 10.86 -0.37
C VAL A 62 5.28 11.56 -1.22
N SER A 63 4.03 11.07 -1.14
CA SER A 63 2.90 11.48 -1.98
C SER A 63 2.08 12.64 -1.40
N PHE A 64 2.32 12.97 -0.13
CA PHE A 64 1.70 14.03 0.63
C PHE A 64 2.73 14.78 1.47
N PRO A 65 2.56 16.08 1.74
CA PRO A 65 3.46 16.87 2.61
C PRO A 65 3.62 16.25 4.00
N GLU A 66 2.54 15.69 4.55
CA GLU A 66 2.51 15.08 5.90
C GLU A 66 3.54 13.98 6.07
N VAL A 67 3.96 13.31 4.98
CA VAL A 67 5.03 12.30 5.05
C VAL A 67 6.37 12.95 5.40
N ALA A 68 6.74 14.03 4.71
CA ALA A 68 7.99 14.74 4.98
C ALA A 68 7.95 15.43 6.34
N GLU A 69 6.82 16.08 6.67
CA GLU A 69 6.58 16.74 7.96
C GLU A 69 6.70 15.74 9.11
N LEU A 70 6.17 14.52 8.96
CA LEU A 70 6.27 13.47 9.98
C LEU A 70 7.73 13.11 10.27
N PHE A 71 8.54 12.86 9.24
CA PHE A 71 9.96 12.55 9.44
C PHE A 71 10.74 13.72 10.03
N GLN A 72 10.37 14.96 9.71
CA GLN A 72 10.93 16.15 10.37
C GLN A 72 10.59 16.18 11.87
N MET A 73 9.34 15.86 12.24
CA MET A 73 8.92 15.77 13.64
C MET A 73 9.59 14.62 14.39
N LEU A 74 10.05 13.58 13.69
CA LEU A 74 10.76 12.42 14.24
C LEU A 74 12.29 12.54 14.15
N GLU A 75 12.81 13.73 13.82
CA GLU A 75 14.25 13.95 13.70
C GLU A 75 14.99 13.51 14.99
N GLY A 76 16.11 12.81 14.80
CA GLY A 76 16.87 12.19 15.89
C GLY A 76 16.36 10.81 16.34
N SER A 77 15.11 10.43 15.98
CA SER A 77 14.55 9.11 16.31
C SER A 77 14.39 8.21 15.07
N CYS A 78 14.03 8.79 13.92
CA CYS A 78 13.88 8.06 12.67
C CYS A 78 14.30 8.94 11.50
N GLN A 79 15.19 8.43 10.65
CA GLN A 79 15.68 9.14 9.47
C GLN A 79 15.01 8.61 8.19
N LEU A 80 14.49 9.55 7.37
CA LEU A 80 13.95 9.26 6.04
C LEU A 80 15.07 8.79 5.11
N GLU A 81 14.93 7.62 4.52
CA GLU A 81 15.83 7.10 3.48
C GLU A 81 15.15 7.20 2.12
N ILE A 82 15.64 8.07 1.27
CA ILE A 82 15.14 8.18 -0.12
C ILE A 82 15.86 7.17 -0.99
N ALA A 83 15.06 6.45 -1.80
CA ALA A 83 15.60 5.45 -2.71
C ALA A 83 16.62 6.06 -3.71
N ARG A 84 17.64 5.27 -4.04
CA ARG A 84 18.72 5.66 -4.97
C ARG A 84 18.17 6.05 -6.34
N GLU A 85 18.89 6.86 -7.09
CA GLU A 85 18.50 7.29 -8.44
C GLU A 85 18.29 6.12 -9.40
N SER A 86 19.06 5.04 -9.29
CA SER A 86 18.88 3.79 -10.04
C SER A 86 17.47 3.20 -9.89
N SER A 87 16.82 3.41 -8.75
CA SER A 87 15.46 2.94 -8.47
C SER A 87 14.37 3.69 -9.25
N LYS A 88 14.70 4.76 -9.97
CA LYS A 88 13.75 5.40 -10.90
C LYS A 88 13.43 4.50 -12.09
N ARG A 89 14.35 3.62 -12.47
CA ARG A 89 14.14 2.62 -13.52
C ARG A 89 13.15 1.58 -13.04
N ARG A 90 12.10 1.36 -13.82
CA ARG A 90 11.06 0.36 -13.58
C ARG A 90 11.05 -0.60 -14.74
N LEU A 91 11.07 -1.88 -14.44
CA LEU A 91 11.20 -2.93 -15.44
C LEU A 91 9.87 -3.65 -15.64
N ILE A 92 9.61 -4.05 -16.88
CA ILE A 92 8.45 -4.85 -17.27
C ILE A 92 8.97 -6.09 -17.99
N TRP A 93 8.53 -7.25 -17.55
CA TRP A 93 8.85 -8.51 -18.20
C TRP A 93 8.11 -8.63 -19.53
N LYS A 94 8.84 -8.94 -20.61
CA LYS A 94 8.26 -9.23 -21.91
C LYS A 94 9.13 -10.24 -22.68
N GLY A 95 8.53 -11.32 -23.12
CA GLY A 95 9.28 -12.44 -23.71
C GLY A 95 10.21 -13.07 -22.67
N ASN A 96 11.51 -13.06 -22.91
CA ASN A 96 12.49 -13.69 -22.04
C ASN A 96 13.42 -12.72 -21.28
N ARG A 97 13.02 -11.44 -21.15
CA ARG A 97 13.83 -10.43 -20.47
C ARG A 97 13.00 -9.27 -19.91
N PHE A 98 13.61 -8.53 -19.01
CA PHE A 98 13.09 -7.24 -18.55
C PHE A 98 13.37 -6.14 -19.57
N HIS A 99 12.40 -5.25 -19.74
CA HIS A 99 12.49 -4.02 -20.52
C HIS A 99 12.18 -2.83 -19.63
N GLU A 100 12.90 -1.75 -19.79
CA GLU A 100 12.63 -0.54 -19.04
C GLU A 100 11.31 0.12 -19.47
N LEU A 101 10.47 0.47 -18.51
CA LEU A 101 9.29 1.28 -18.75
C LEU A 101 9.75 2.71 -19.06
N PRO A 102 9.41 3.28 -20.23
CA PRO A 102 9.90 4.59 -20.61
C PRO A 102 9.37 5.69 -19.70
N CYS A 103 10.24 6.60 -19.32
CA CYS A 103 9.91 7.80 -18.55
C CYS A 103 10.05 9.10 -19.35
N ASP A 104 10.48 9.01 -20.60
CA ASP A 104 10.70 10.14 -21.52
C ASP A 104 10.09 9.86 -22.91
N PRO A 105 9.87 10.90 -23.75
CA PRO A 105 9.27 10.75 -25.07
C PRO A 105 10.06 9.86 -26.03
N VAL A 106 11.37 9.91 -26.00
CA VAL A 106 12.23 9.10 -26.89
C VAL A 106 12.11 7.63 -26.52
N GLY A 107 12.23 7.33 -25.22
CA GLY A 107 12.00 5.99 -24.71
C GLY A 107 10.60 5.47 -25.04
N ALA A 108 9.55 6.31 -24.97
CA ALA A 108 8.19 5.93 -25.32
C ALA A 108 8.04 5.51 -26.81
N ILE A 109 8.78 6.17 -27.70
CA ILE A 109 8.78 5.85 -29.13
C ILE A 109 9.59 4.57 -29.40
N THR A 110 10.76 4.41 -28.78
CA THR A 110 11.70 3.32 -29.08
C THR A 110 11.39 2.01 -28.32
N THR A 111 10.72 2.08 -27.17
CA THR A 111 10.44 0.88 -26.37
C THR A 111 9.75 -0.23 -27.14
N PRO A 112 10.17 -1.49 -27.00
CA PRO A 112 9.47 -2.64 -27.60
C PRO A 112 8.23 -3.08 -26.79
N LEU A 113 7.96 -2.46 -25.64
CA LEU A 113 6.80 -2.80 -24.80
C LEU A 113 5.48 -2.59 -25.53
N PHE A 114 5.36 -1.50 -26.29
CA PHE A 114 4.10 -1.09 -26.90
C PHE A 114 4.12 -1.24 -28.42
N ARG A 115 2.94 -1.56 -28.99
CA ARG A 115 2.76 -1.63 -30.44
C ARG A 115 2.80 -0.24 -31.06
N LEU A 116 3.30 -0.13 -32.29
CA LEU A 116 3.33 1.14 -33.03
C LEU A 116 1.94 1.76 -33.17
N SER A 117 0.91 0.96 -33.47
CA SER A 117 -0.48 1.42 -33.56
C SER A 117 -0.96 2.10 -32.26
N ASP A 118 -0.58 1.56 -31.10
CA ASP A 118 -0.97 2.12 -29.81
C ASP A 118 -0.13 3.35 -29.44
N LYS A 119 1.13 3.43 -29.89
CA LYS A 119 1.95 4.65 -29.76
C LYS A 119 1.33 5.81 -30.55
N PHE A 120 0.91 5.57 -31.80
CA PHE A 120 0.15 6.57 -32.58
C PHE A 120 -1.21 6.89 -31.95
N ARG A 121 -1.87 5.90 -31.34
CA ARG A 121 -3.13 6.10 -30.64
C ARG A 121 -3.03 7.13 -29.52
N ILE A 122 -1.92 7.19 -28.80
CA ILE A 122 -1.68 8.19 -27.72
C ILE A 122 -1.68 9.61 -28.29
N LEU A 123 -1.15 9.84 -29.48
CA LEU A 123 -1.18 11.17 -30.11
C LEU A 123 -2.61 11.69 -30.29
N GLY A 124 -3.57 10.80 -30.56
CA GLY A 124 -5.00 11.12 -30.68
C GLY A 124 -5.77 11.12 -29.34
N GLU A 125 -5.11 10.86 -28.21
CA GLU A 125 -5.76 10.79 -26.90
C GLU A 125 -6.53 12.08 -26.51
N PRO A 126 -6.01 13.31 -26.78
CA PRO A 126 -6.72 14.54 -26.44
C PRO A 126 -8.06 14.75 -27.11
N TRP A 127 -8.31 14.09 -28.25
CA TRP A 127 -9.55 14.21 -29.01
C TRP A 127 -10.53 13.05 -28.81
N ARG A 128 -10.20 12.08 -27.94
CA ARG A 128 -11.10 10.96 -27.62
C ARG A 128 -12.23 11.43 -26.71
N LYS A 129 -13.43 10.90 -26.98
CA LYS A 129 -14.58 11.16 -26.12
C LYS A 129 -14.30 10.70 -24.68
N LYS A 130 -14.72 11.51 -23.72
CA LYS A 130 -14.74 11.18 -22.31
C LYS A 130 -15.64 9.96 -22.06
N GLY A 131 -15.24 9.10 -21.13
CA GLY A 131 -16.08 8.01 -20.64
C GLY A 131 -17.30 8.54 -19.89
N THR A 132 -18.38 7.77 -19.90
CA THR A 132 -19.65 8.11 -19.22
C THR A 132 -19.90 7.26 -17.99
N ASP A 133 -19.21 6.13 -17.87
CA ASP A 133 -19.31 5.24 -16.72
C ASP A 133 -18.41 5.75 -15.59
N PRO A 134 -18.99 6.21 -14.46
CA PRO A 134 -18.19 6.66 -13.32
C PRO A 134 -17.44 5.51 -12.64
N ASP A 135 -17.90 4.27 -12.79
CA ASP A 135 -17.31 3.09 -12.20
C ASP A 135 -16.43 2.30 -13.18
N GLU A 136 -16.05 2.94 -14.32
CA GLU A 136 -15.18 2.30 -15.31
C GLU A 136 -13.91 1.71 -14.66
N PRO A 137 -13.65 0.38 -14.88
CA PRO A 137 -12.44 -0.26 -14.39
C PRO A 137 -11.16 0.34 -14.98
N VAL A 138 -10.08 0.32 -14.21
CA VAL A 138 -8.77 0.84 -14.64
C VAL A 138 -8.30 0.23 -15.96
N GLY A 139 -8.52 -1.08 -16.15
CA GLY A 139 -8.14 -1.78 -17.37
C GLY A 139 -8.96 -1.36 -18.59
N ALA A 140 -10.28 -1.18 -18.41
CA ALA A 140 -11.17 -0.72 -19.48
C ALA A 140 -10.82 0.72 -19.90
N LEU A 141 -10.63 1.61 -18.93
CA LEU A 141 -10.18 2.99 -19.13
C LEU A 141 -8.86 3.04 -19.93
N ALA A 142 -7.87 2.24 -19.52
CA ALA A 142 -6.57 2.18 -20.19
C ALA A 142 -6.69 1.67 -21.63
N ALA A 143 -7.42 0.59 -21.87
CA ALA A 143 -7.62 0.03 -23.20
C ALA A 143 -8.35 1.02 -24.11
N ARG A 144 -9.38 1.69 -23.61
CA ARG A 144 -10.16 2.69 -24.34
C ARG A 144 -9.32 3.92 -24.70
N ARG A 145 -8.52 4.42 -23.76
CA ARG A 145 -7.73 5.66 -23.95
C ARG A 145 -6.40 5.42 -24.65
N LEU A 146 -5.63 4.44 -24.16
CA LEU A 146 -4.23 4.26 -24.52
C LEU A 146 -3.99 3.10 -25.50
N GLY A 147 -4.93 2.14 -25.57
CA GLY A 147 -4.83 0.98 -26.43
C GLY A 147 -4.40 -0.29 -25.69
N LYS A 148 -4.54 -1.42 -26.43
CA LYS A 148 -4.40 -2.75 -25.84
C LYS A 148 -3.01 -3.03 -25.27
N SER A 149 -1.95 -2.64 -25.96
CA SER A 149 -0.59 -2.95 -25.50
C SER A 149 -0.18 -2.13 -24.26
N PHE A 150 -0.72 -0.92 -24.09
CA PHE A 150 -0.53 -0.15 -22.85
C PHE A 150 -1.29 -0.79 -21.69
N TYR A 151 -2.51 -1.27 -21.94
CA TYR A 151 -3.20 -2.08 -20.96
C TYR A 151 -2.37 -3.31 -20.56
N GLU A 152 -1.92 -4.10 -21.54
CA GLU A 152 -1.23 -5.36 -21.31
C GLU A 152 0.15 -5.22 -20.63
N TYR A 153 0.94 -4.18 -20.97
CA TYR A 153 2.34 -4.05 -20.55
C TYR A 153 2.66 -2.85 -19.65
N ALA A 154 1.68 -2.04 -19.30
CA ALA A 154 1.85 -0.97 -18.32
C ALA A 154 0.81 -1.06 -17.20
N VAL A 155 -0.49 -1.06 -17.55
CA VAL A 155 -1.55 -0.96 -16.54
C VAL A 155 -1.82 -2.29 -15.85
N ASP A 156 -1.89 -3.40 -16.58
CA ASP A 156 -2.06 -4.73 -15.99
C ASP A 156 -0.93 -5.08 -15.01
N PRO A 157 0.36 -5.00 -15.37
CA PRO A 157 1.43 -5.29 -14.42
C PRO A 157 1.50 -4.30 -13.26
N PHE A 158 1.15 -3.03 -13.49
CA PHE A 158 1.07 -2.03 -12.41
C PHE A 158 -0.02 -2.39 -11.39
N VAL A 159 -1.25 -2.67 -11.85
CA VAL A 159 -2.35 -3.03 -10.95
C VAL A 159 -2.07 -4.36 -10.25
N SER A 160 -1.60 -5.37 -10.98
CA SER A 160 -1.26 -6.67 -10.41
C SER A 160 -0.12 -6.59 -9.39
N GLY A 161 0.91 -5.79 -9.67
CA GLY A 161 2.10 -5.70 -8.81
C GLY A 161 1.95 -4.75 -7.64
N VAL A 162 1.19 -3.65 -7.77
CA VAL A 162 1.04 -2.63 -6.71
C VAL A 162 -0.21 -2.87 -5.87
N TYR A 163 -1.33 -3.26 -6.51
CA TYR A 163 -2.59 -3.52 -5.84
C TYR A 163 -2.84 -5.02 -5.60
N ALA A 164 -2.01 -5.88 -6.14
CA ALA A 164 -2.27 -7.31 -6.24
C ALA A 164 -3.66 -7.60 -6.84
N GLY A 165 -4.17 -6.66 -7.64
CA GLY A 165 -5.57 -6.57 -8.06
C GLY A 165 -5.81 -7.07 -9.48
N ASP A 166 -7.09 -7.08 -9.83
CA ASP A 166 -7.56 -7.27 -11.21
C ASP A 166 -7.90 -5.90 -11.81
N PRO A 167 -7.19 -5.42 -12.85
CA PRO A 167 -7.48 -4.14 -13.48
C PRO A 167 -8.87 -4.06 -14.10
N MET A 168 -9.53 -5.21 -14.38
CA MET A 168 -10.90 -5.23 -14.90
C MET A 168 -11.97 -5.16 -13.78
N LYS A 169 -11.57 -5.19 -12.51
CA LYS A 169 -12.47 -5.04 -11.35
C LYS A 169 -12.18 -3.77 -10.55
N LEU A 170 -10.92 -3.33 -10.55
CA LEU A 170 -10.50 -2.16 -9.78
C LEU A 170 -11.09 -0.89 -10.37
N THR A 171 -11.94 -0.18 -9.63
CA THR A 171 -12.63 1.02 -10.10
C THR A 171 -11.73 2.24 -10.06
N THR A 172 -11.59 2.92 -11.19
CA THR A 172 -10.60 3.99 -11.39
C THR A 172 -10.77 5.16 -10.43
N ARG A 173 -12.01 5.63 -10.22
CA ARG A 173 -12.27 6.80 -9.36
C ARG A 173 -11.90 6.60 -7.91
N TYR A 174 -11.91 5.36 -7.43
CA TYR A 174 -11.58 5.03 -6.03
C TYR A 174 -10.13 4.60 -5.86
N ALA A 175 -9.59 3.81 -6.79
CA ALA A 175 -8.22 3.31 -6.70
C ALA A 175 -7.18 4.32 -7.20
N LEU A 176 -7.49 5.02 -8.28
CA LEU A 176 -6.59 5.98 -8.95
C LEU A 176 -7.29 7.32 -9.17
N PRO A 177 -7.78 8.01 -8.12
CA PRO A 177 -8.57 9.24 -8.26
C PRO A 177 -7.83 10.34 -9.03
N LYS A 178 -6.51 10.42 -8.91
CA LYS A 178 -5.71 11.39 -9.68
C LYS A 178 -5.80 11.14 -11.18
N LEU A 179 -5.76 9.88 -11.62
CA LEU A 179 -5.89 9.50 -13.03
C LEU A 179 -7.33 9.74 -13.52
N TYR A 180 -8.32 9.32 -12.73
CA TYR A 180 -9.73 9.55 -13.04
C TYR A 180 -10.03 11.04 -13.23
N ASN A 181 -9.55 11.90 -12.34
CA ASN A 181 -9.79 13.34 -12.39
C ASN A 181 -9.15 14.03 -13.61
N LEU A 182 -8.08 13.49 -14.20
CA LEU A 182 -7.54 14.03 -15.46
C LEU A 182 -8.56 13.93 -16.59
N GLU A 183 -9.20 12.78 -16.77
CA GLU A 183 -10.26 12.64 -17.75
C GLU A 183 -11.55 13.35 -17.33
N ALA A 184 -11.95 13.18 -16.05
CA ALA A 184 -13.20 13.74 -15.55
C ALA A 184 -13.27 15.27 -15.69
N ASN A 185 -12.18 15.97 -15.37
CA ASN A 185 -12.14 17.44 -15.33
C ASN A 185 -11.65 18.07 -16.64
N TYR A 186 -10.76 17.39 -17.39
CA TYR A 186 -10.11 17.96 -18.57
C TYR A 186 -10.43 17.20 -19.88
N GLY A 187 -11.21 16.13 -19.79
CA GLY A 187 -11.58 15.28 -20.92
C GLY A 187 -10.46 14.44 -21.51
N SER A 188 -9.22 14.53 -20.96
CA SER A 188 -8.02 13.90 -21.50
C SER A 188 -6.93 13.77 -20.44
N PHE A 189 -6.17 12.69 -20.48
CA PHE A 189 -5.00 12.53 -19.63
C PHE A 189 -3.91 13.55 -19.98
N ILE A 190 -3.64 13.75 -21.26
CA ILE A 190 -2.59 14.68 -21.72
C ILE A 190 -2.97 16.13 -21.38
N ARG A 191 -4.19 16.57 -21.71
CA ARG A 191 -4.67 17.92 -21.37
C ARG A 191 -4.68 18.14 -19.87
N GLY A 192 -5.18 17.17 -19.12
CA GLY A 192 -5.20 17.23 -17.66
C GLY A 192 -3.80 17.28 -17.05
N ALA A 193 -2.85 16.48 -17.54
CA ALA A 193 -1.47 16.51 -17.08
C ALA A 193 -0.80 17.87 -17.33
N ILE A 194 -1.02 18.46 -18.52
CA ILE A 194 -0.51 19.80 -18.87
C ILE A 194 -1.13 20.88 -17.98
N ALA A 195 -2.45 20.81 -17.73
CA ALA A 195 -3.14 21.77 -16.86
C ALA A 195 -2.62 21.69 -15.42
N LYS A 196 -2.53 20.46 -14.88
CA LYS A 196 -2.00 20.19 -13.53
C LYS A 196 -0.53 20.63 -13.35
N ALA A 197 0.30 20.51 -14.39
CA ALA A 197 1.69 20.95 -14.34
C ALA A 197 1.84 22.48 -14.20
N LYS A 198 0.81 23.25 -14.63
CA LYS A 198 0.78 24.71 -14.56
C LYS A 198 0.16 25.26 -13.26
N GLU A 199 -0.45 24.40 -12.46
CA GLU A 199 -1.01 24.82 -11.17
C GLU A 199 0.10 25.33 -10.23
N PRO A 200 -0.07 26.49 -9.59
CA PRO A 200 0.90 27.00 -8.62
C PRO A 200 0.98 26.01 -7.44
N LYS A 201 2.20 25.78 -6.97
CA LYS A 201 2.46 24.92 -5.81
C LYS A 201 2.99 25.79 -4.68
N THR A 202 2.40 25.64 -3.50
CA THR A 202 2.95 26.21 -2.28
C THR A 202 4.25 25.52 -1.89
N ASP A 203 5.02 26.12 -0.97
CA ASP A 203 6.22 25.47 -0.45
C ASP A 203 5.89 24.16 0.26
N ARG A 204 4.75 24.10 0.95
CA ARG A 204 4.24 22.87 1.57
C ARG A 204 3.95 21.78 0.53
N ASP A 205 3.31 22.12 -0.60
CA ASP A 205 3.03 21.17 -1.67
C ASP A 205 4.31 20.56 -2.27
N ARG A 206 5.41 21.32 -2.28
CA ARG A 206 6.72 20.87 -2.78
C ARG A 206 7.36 19.79 -1.89
N LEU A 207 6.95 19.67 -0.63
CA LEU A 207 7.38 18.59 0.25
C LEU A 207 6.92 17.22 -0.25
N ALA A 208 5.79 17.15 -0.99
CA ALA A 208 5.29 15.93 -1.64
C ALA A 208 6.14 15.58 -2.89
N THR A 209 7.39 15.20 -2.69
CA THR A 209 8.41 14.97 -3.74
C THR A 209 8.10 13.80 -4.66
N LYS A 210 7.15 12.93 -4.32
CA LYS A 210 6.82 11.66 -5.00
C LYS A 210 7.99 10.66 -5.08
N LYS A 211 9.05 10.90 -4.34
CA LYS A 211 10.18 9.97 -4.24
C LYS A 211 9.77 8.74 -3.43
N VAL A 212 10.35 7.61 -3.80
CA VAL A 212 10.21 6.36 -3.03
C VAL A 212 11.07 6.48 -1.78
N PHE A 213 10.54 6.01 -0.65
CA PHE A 213 11.24 6.05 0.63
C PHE A 213 11.14 4.75 1.42
N SER A 214 12.08 4.62 2.32
CA SER A 214 12.10 3.74 3.49
C SER A 214 12.57 4.54 4.71
N ALA A 215 12.90 3.89 5.80
CA ALA A 215 13.65 4.46 6.91
C ALA A 215 15.04 3.82 6.98
N VAL A 216 16.03 4.57 7.41
CA VAL A 216 17.38 4.06 7.64
C VAL A 216 17.31 2.91 8.67
N GLY A 217 17.79 1.73 8.29
CA GLY A 217 17.70 0.52 9.11
C GLY A 217 16.37 -0.24 8.99
N GLY A 218 15.46 0.17 8.08
CA GLY A 218 14.18 -0.48 7.82
C GLY A 218 12.96 0.26 8.37
N LEU A 219 11.78 -0.08 7.84
CA LEU A 219 10.52 0.62 8.17
C LEU A 219 10.08 0.44 9.62
N GLN A 220 10.57 -0.59 10.31
CA GLN A 220 10.31 -0.78 11.75
C GLN A 220 10.79 0.43 12.57
N ARG A 221 11.86 1.13 12.13
CA ARG A 221 12.33 2.35 12.80
C ARG A 221 11.29 3.47 12.83
N LEU A 222 10.48 3.60 11.77
CA LEU A 222 9.37 4.55 11.75
C LEU A 222 8.30 4.17 12.78
N VAL A 223 7.96 2.88 12.87
CA VAL A 223 6.98 2.37 13.84
C VAL A 223 7.46 2.61 15.29
N GLU A 224 8.71 2.27 15.57
CA GLU A 224 9.33 2.48 16.88
C GLU A 224 9.33 3.96 17.28
N ALA A 225 9.73 4.84 16.36
CA ALA A 225 9.77 6.27 16.63
C ALA A 225 8.36 6.86 16.87
N LEU A 226 7.35 6.41 16.11
CA LEU A 226 5.97 6.84 16.30
C LEU A 226 5.37 6.38 17.63
N SER A 227 5.74 5.20 18.09
CA SER A 227 5.15 4.57 19.28
C SER A 227 5.83 4.94 20.61
N LYS A 228 7.03 5.53 20.55
CA LYS A 228 7.94 5.73 21.69
C LYS A 228 7.28 6.36 22.92
N ASP A 229 6.51 7.43 22.72
CA ASP A 229 5.92 8.22 23.81
C ASP A 229 4.40 8.01 23.93
N LEU A 230 3.84 7.04 23.20
CA LEU A 230 2.41 6.77 23.18
C LEU A 230 2.01 5.74 24.24
N ARG A 231 0.85 5.93 24.84
CA ARG A 231 0.23 4.90 25.66
C ARG A 231 -0.42 3.84 24.77
N ILE A 232 0.15 2.65 24.75
CA ILE A 232 -0.31 1.53 23.92
C ILE A 232 -0.54 0.31 24.78
N ILE A 233 -1.70 -0.31 24.65
CA ILE A 233 -2.06 -1.57 25.27
C ILE A 233 -2.07 -2.62 24.16
N THR A 234 -1.06 -3.49 24.15
CA THR A 234 -0.96 -4.64 23.24
C THR A 234 -1.65 -5.87 23.84
N GLY A 235 -1.97 -6.87 23.02
CA GLY A 235 -2.70 -8.07 23.46
C GLY A 235 -4.16 -7.78 23.84
N ALA A 236 -4.76 -6.70 23.33
CA ALA A 236 -6.17 -6.36 23.56
C ALA A 236 -7.10 -7.24 22.73
N ASN A 237 -7.37 -8.44 23.22
CA ASN A 237 -8.18 -9.45 22.55
C ASN A 237 -9.68 -9.25 22.82
N ASN A 238 -10.53 -9.80 21.94
CA ASN A 238 -12.00 -9.77 22.05
C ASN A 238 -12.55 -8.35 22.24
N LEU A 239 -11.89 -7.38 21.58
CA LEU A 239 -12.25 -5.98 21.68
C LEU A 239 -13.63 -5.72 21.09
N LYS A 240 -14.47 -5.01 21.85
CA LYS A 240 -15.80 -4.54 21.43
C LYS A 240 -15.94 -3.07 21.80
N VAL A 241 -16.59 -2.32 20.93
CA VAL A 241 -16.93 -0.92 21.14
C VAL A 241 -18.46 -0.78 21.15
N MET A 242 -18.98 -0.11 22.15
CA MET A 242 -20.42 0.14 22.32
C MET A 242 -20.65 1.61 22.67
N PRO A 243 -21.70 2.27 22.14
CA PRO A 243 -22.13 3.56 22.64
C PRO A 243 -22.71 3.41 24.06
N THR A 244 -22.46 4.39 24.91
CA THR A 244 -23.03 4.45 26.26
C THR A 244 -24.24 5.37 26.28
N ALA A 245 -25.08 5.27 27.31
CA ALA A 245 -26.30 6.09 27.44
C ALA A 245 -26.03 7.59 27.58
N ASP A 246 -24.85 7.97 28.05
CA ASP A 246 -24.41 9.36 28.22
C ASP A 246 -23.64 9.91 26.98
N GLY A 247 -23.71 9.21 25.85
CA GLY A 247 -23.13 9.64 24.58
C GLY A 247 -21.60 9.47 24.48
N GLN A 248 -21.01 8.68 25.36
CA GLN A 248 -19.61 8.28 25.31
C GLN A 248 -19.48 6.90 24.64
N TRP A 249 -18.26 6.35 24.64
CA TRP A 249 -17.93 5.05 24.08
C TRP A 249 -17.30 4.15 25.14
N SER A 250 -17.79 2.92 25.24
CA SER A 250 -17.19 1.85 26.05
C SER A 250 -16.40 0.92 25.12
N CYS A 251 -15.11 0.78 25.40
CA CYS A 251 -14.20 -0.16 24.74
C CYS A 251 -13.87 -1.28 25.72
N THR A 252 -14.44 -2.47 25.52
CA THR A 252 -14.19 -3.65 26.38
C THR A 252 -13.22 -4.60 25.68
N TYR A 253 -12.25 -5.16 26.44
CA TYR A 253 -11.26 -6.11 25.93
C TYR A 253 -10.84 -7.10 27.00
N ASN A 254 -10.25 -8.22 26.61
CA ASN A 254 -9.79 -9.30 27.48
C ASN A 254 -10.86 -9.77 28.49
N GLY A 255 -12.13 -9.59 28.14
CA GLY A 255 -13.28 -10.05 28.92
C GLY A 255 -13.70 -9.14 30.09
N THR A 256 -12.77 -8.50 30.77
CA THR A 256 -13.03 -7.74 32.02
C THR A 256 -12.52 -6.30 32.02
N GLU A 257 -11.66 -5.95 31.10
CA GLU A 257 -11.07 -4.60 31.02
C GLU A 257 -12.01 -3.67 30.23
N GLU A 258 -12.17 -2.44 30.69
CA GLU A 258 -13.01 -1.42 30.06
C GLU A 258 -12.32 -0.06 30.05
N ILE A 259 -12.35 0.59 28.90
CA ILE A 259 -11.99 2.00 28.74
C ILE A 259 -13.21 2.76 28.24
N VAL A 260 -13.58 3.82 28.93
CA VAL A 260 -14.60 4.77 28.49
C VAL A 260 -13.93 6.00 27.90
N CYS A 261 -14.45 6.48 26.76
CA CYS A 261 -13.86 7.63 26.08
C CYS A 261 -14.92 8.47 25.35
N ARG A 262 -14.54 9.69 24.97
CA ARG A 262 -15.41 10.59 24.20
C ARG A 262 -15.39 10.28 22.71
N LYS A 263 -14.24 9.81 22.19
CA LYS A 263 -14.05 9.50 20.77
C LYS A 263 -13.32 8.19 20.58
N VAL A 264 -13.75 7.45 19.56
CA VAL A 264 -13.10 6.20 19.12
C VAL A 264 -12.70 6.34 17.67
N VAL A 265 -11.43 6.09 17.38
CA VAL A 265 -10.91 6.00 16.01
C VAL A 265 -10.54 4.53 15.75
N THR A 266 -11.28 3.87 14.87
CA THR A 266 -10.91 2.51 14.44
C THR A 266 -10.13 2.54 13.14
N THR A 267 -8.98 1.85 13.14
CA THR A 267 -8.08 1.76 11.97
C THR A 267 -7.84 0.31 11.54
N VAL A 268 -8.67 -0.61 12.03
CA VAL A 268 -8.61 -2.04 11.70
C VAL A 268 -9.07 -2.34 10.29
N GLY A 269 -8.76 -3.52 9.77
CA GLY A 269 -9.30 -3.98 8.49
C GLY A 269 -10.82 -4.17 8.55
N ALA A 270 -11.49 -3.96 7.42
CA ALA A 270 -12.95 -4.03 7.31
C ALA A 270 -13.52 -5.37 7.81
N TYR A 271 -12.79 -6.46 7.60
CA TYR A 271 -13.14 -7.81 8.06
C TYR A 271 -13.24 -7.95 9.59
N ALA A 272 -12.63 -7.04 10.35
CA ALA A 272 -12.66 -7.07 11.81
C ALA A 272 -13.82 -6.24 12.40
N LEU A 273 -14.48 -5.39 11.60
CA LEU A 273 -15.55 -4.50 12.06
C LEU A 273 -16.77 -5.21 12.64
N PRO A 274 -17.25 -6.34 12.10
CA PRO A 274 -18.43 -7.02 12.66
C PRO A 274 -18.26 -7.43 14.14
N ALA A 275 -17.11 -7.93 14.51
CA ALA A 275 -16.81 -8.28 15.89
C ALA A 275 -16.53 -7.06 16.78
N LEU A 276 -15.94 -6.02 16.20
CA LEU A 276 -15.55 -4.80 16.91
C LEU A 276 -16.76 -3.90 17.24
N LEU A 277 -17.70 -3.76 16.30
CA LEU A 277 -18.83 -2.80 16.35
C LEU A 277 -20.17 -3.52 16.26
N PRO A 278 -20.51 -4.39 17.24
CA PRO A 278 -21.69 -5.28 17.15
C PRO A 278 -23.03 -4.53 17.22
N PHE A 279 -23.04 -3.26 17.57
CA PHE A 279 -24.24 -2.40 17.61
C PHE A 279 -24.67 -1.90 16.23
N ILE A 280 -23.80 -1.97 15.22
CA ILE A 280 -24.13 -1.53 13.87
C ILE A 280 -25.04 -2.57 13.22
N PRO A 281 -26.19 -2.17 12.63
CA PRO A 281 -27.09 -3.08 11.96
C PRO A 281 -26.40 -3.86 10.84
N GLU A 282 -26.76 -5.15 10.70
CA GLU A 282 -26.09 -6.10 9.80
C GLU A 282 -26.01 -5.60 8.35
N VAL A 283 -27.10 -5.01 7.82
CA VAL A 283 -27.13 -4.48 6.45
C VAL A 283 -26.08 -3.38 6.22
N GLN A 284 -25.89 -2.48 7.17
CA GLN A 284 -24.85 -1.44 7.10
C GLN A 284 -23.46 -2.04 7.31
N MET A 285 -23.34 -3.00 8.23
CA MET A 285 -22.07 -3.67 8.50
C MET A 285 -21.57 -4.43 7.27
N GLN A 286 -22.43 -5.17 6.57
CA GLN A 286 -22.07 -5.91 5.35
C GLN A 286 -21.54 -5.00 4.25
N LYS A 287 -22.11 -3.78 4.07
CA LYS A 287 -21.60 -2.79 3.10
C LYS A 287 -20.15 -2.36 3.37
N MET A 288 -19.72 -2.43 4.62
CA MET A 288 -18.34 -2.12 5.01
C MET A 288 -17.45 -3.36 5.01
N SER A 289 -17.91 -4.45 5.64
CA SER A 289 -17.08 -5.64 5.88
C SER A 289 -16.89 -6.55 4.66
N ASN A 290 -17.74 -6.45 3.63
CA ASN A 290 -17.59 -7.18 2.37
C ASN A 290 -16.44 -6.70 1.49
N LEU A 291 -15.64 -5.75 1.96
CA LEU A 291 -14.43 -5.33 1.25
C LEU A 291 -13.49 -6.52 1.03
N PHE A 292 -13.25 -6.84 -0.22
CA PHE A 292 -12.32 -7.89 -0.58
C PHE A 292 -10.87 -7.41 -0.39
N TYR A 293 -10.07 -8.22 0.27
CA TYR A 293 -8.62 -8.03 0.40
C TYR A 293 -7.91 -9.05 -0.49
N ALA A 294 -7.10 -8.57 -1.42
CA ALA A 294 -6.26 -9.46 -2.22
C ALA A 294 -5.20 -10.09 -1.33
N PRO A 295 -5.11 -11.43 -1.31
CA PRO A 295 -4.06 -12.12 -0.57
C PRO A 295 -2.73 -12.02 -1.31
N ILE A 296 -1.61 -12.03 -0.55
CA ILE A 296 -0.26 -12.02 -1.12
C ILE A 296 0.64 -13.00 -0.37
N ILE A 297 1.44 -13.72 -1.14
CA ILE A 297 2.62 -14.40 -0.63
C ILE A 297 3.82 -13.57 -1.05
N GLN A 298 4.55 -13.09 -0.05
CA GLN A 298 5.82 -12.40 -0.25
C GLN A 298 6.95 -13.37 0.06
N VAL A 299 7.90 -13.48 -0.87
CA VAL A 299 9.10 -14.31 -0.66
C VAL A 299 10.33 -13.43 -0.73
N ILE A 300 11.08 -13.41 0.35
CA ILE A 300 12.38 -12.76 0.43
C ILE A 300 13.45 -13.77 0.03
N LEU A 301 14.29 -13.37 -0.92
CA LEU A 301 15.43 -14.17 -1.37
C LEU A 301 16.68 -13.30 -1.34
N GLY A 302 17.71 -13.78 -0.63
CA GLY A 302 19.00 -13.10 -0.50
C GLY A 302 20.15 -13.98 -0.99
N VAL A 303 21.11 -13.37 -1.67
CA VAL A 303 22.38 -13.98 -2.03
C VAL A 303 23.52 -13.12 -1.49
N LYS A 304 24.51 -13.74 -0.82
CA LYS A 304 25.69 -13.03 -0.30
C LYS A 304 26.70 -12.66 -1.38
N ASN A 305 26.64 -13.34 -2.52
CA ASN A 305 27.45 -13.03 -3.69
C ASN A 305 26.58 -13.06 -4.94
N ALA A 306 26.32 -11.90 -5.49
CA ALA A 306 25.50 -11.74 -6.70
C ALA A 306 26.23 -12.16 -7.99
N ARG A 307 27.49 -12.61 -7.93
CA ARG A 307 28.32 -13.01 -9.07
C ARG A 307 28.39 -11.97 -10.20
N GLY A 308 28.36 -10.68 -9.85
CA GLY A 308 28.37 -9.57 -10.80
C GLY A 308 27.04 -9.30 -11.50
N LEU A 309 25.97 -10.01 -11.14
CA LEU A 309 24.62 -9.70 -11.61
C LEU A 309 24.08 -8.51 -10.82
N ASP A 310 23.92 -7.38 -11.49
CA ASP A 310 23.39 -6.15 -10.92
C ASP A 310 22.09 -5.74 -11.65
N PHE A 311 21.10 -5.36 -10.86
CA PHE A 311 19.81 -4.89 -11.36
C PHE A 311 19.54 -3.46 -10.82
N PRO A 312 20.19 -2.43 -11.40
CA PRO A 312 20.04 -1.05 -10.94
C PRO A 312 18.66 -0.49 -11.32
N ALA A 313 17.63 -0.97 -10.64
CA ALA A 313 16.24 -0.63 -10.86
C ALA A 313 15.45 -0.78 -9.54
N PHE A 314 14.23 -0.26 -9.52
CA PHE A 314 13.29 -0.47 -8.42
C PHE A 314 12.86 -1.93 -8.31
N GLY A 315 12.63 -2.54 -9.45
CA GLY A 315 12.13 -3.90 -9.59
C GLY A 315 11.55 -4.14 -10.97
N GLY A 316 11.04 -5.34 -11.17
CA GLY A 316 10.40 -5.78 -12.40
C GLY A 316 8.98 -6.28 -12.16
N LEU A 317 8.01 -5.74 -12.90
CA LEU A 317 6.63 -6.18 -12.88
C LEU A 317 6.38 -7.18 -14.01
N VAL A 318 5.46 -8.10 -13.76
CA VAL A 318 5.15 -9.21 -14.69
C VAL A 318 3.71 -9.06 -15.20
N PRO A 319 3.53 -8.78 -16.50
CA PRO A 319 2.20 -8.76 -17.11
C PRO A 319 1.54 -10.15 -17.04
N SER A 320 0.23 -10.19 -16.77
CA SER A 320 -0.54 -11.43 -16.75
C SER A 320 -0.46 -12.20 -18.07
N LYS A 321 -0.31 -11.47 -19.17
CA LYS A 321 -0.13 -12.02 -20.51
C LYS A 321 1.12 -12.91 -20.66
N GLU A 322 2.15 -12.67 -19.87
CA GLU A 322 3.41 -13.43 -19.91
C GLU A 322 3.33 -14.75 -19.13
N GLN A 323 2.19 -15.02 -18.46
CA GLN A 323 1.86 -16.28 -17.80
C GLN A 323 2.94 -16.80 -16.84
N LYS A 324 3.65 -15.89 -16.17
CA LYS A 324 4.56 -16.23 -15.09
C LYS A 324 3.81 -16.35 -13.77
N ARG A 325 4.34 -17.18 -12.86
CA ARG A 325 3.72 -17.47 -11.56
C ARG A 325 3.97 -16.37 -10.49
N VAL A 326 4.77 -15.34 -10.82
CA VAL A 326 5.05 -14.20 -9.95
C VAL A 326 4.43 -12.91 -10.52
N LEU A 327 3.95 -12.02 -9.66
CA LEU A 327 3.40 -10.71 -10.03
C LEU A 327 4.50 -9.69 -10.29
N GLY A 328 5.63 -9.85 -9.62
CA GLY A 328 6.79 -8.97 -9.75
C GLY A 328 7.88 -9.31 -8.74
N ILE A 329 9.01 -8.67 -8.93
CA ILE A 329 10.21 -8.80 -8.10
C ILE A 329 10.70 -7.40 -7.78
N LEU A 330 10.74 -7.00 -6.50
CA LEU A 330 11.43 -5.79 -6.07
C LEU A 330 12.91 -6.09 -5.81
N PHE A 331 13.73 -5.04 -5.93
CA PHE A 331 15.17 -5.09 -5.70
C PHE A 331 15.58 -4.17 -4.53
N PRO A 332 15.25 -4.53 -3.26
CA PRO A 332 15.48 -3.65 -2.11
C PRO A 332 16.94 -3.22 -1.96
N SER A 333 17.91 -4.09 -2.24
CA SER A 333 19.34 -3.78 -2.19
C SER A 333 19.78 -2.78 -3.26
N SER A 334 19.07 -2.68 -4.39
CA SER A 334 19.32 -1.65 -5.40
C SER A 334 18.67 -0.31 -5.04
N CYS A 335 17.64 -0.33 -4.19
CA CYS A 335 16.91 0.88 -3.78
C CYS A 335 17.53 1.57 -2.57
N PHE A 336 17.97 0.80 -1.58
CA PHE A 336 18.37 1.30 -0.26
C PHE A 336 19.70 0.71 0.17
N GLU A 337 20.33 1.36 1.13
CA GLU A 337 21.60 0.92 1.68
C GLU A 337 21.43 -0.17 2.73
N GLN A 338 22.50 -0.93 2.97
CA GLN A 338 22.56 -1.94 4.03
C GLN A 338 21.41 -2.96 4.03
N ARG A 339 20.90 -3.31 2.84
CA ARG A 339 19.86 -4.34 2.70
C ARG A 339 20.44 -5.75 2.50
N CYS A 340 21.71 -5.84 2.12
CA CYS A 340 22.43 -7.11 1.96
C CYS A 340 23.91 -6.92 2.29
N PRO A 341 24.69 -8.01 2.48
CA PRO A 341 26.15 -7.95 2.58
C PRO A 341 26.77 -7.36 1.30
N ASP A 342 27.99 -6.84 1.42
CA ASP A 342 28.74 -6.31 0.28
C ASP A 342 28.93 -7.36 -0.83
N GLY A 343 28.64 -6.98 -2.06
CA GLY A 343 28.65 -7.88 -3.22
C GLY A 343 27.45 -8.82 -3.30
N GLY A 344 26.52 -8.75 -2.36
CA GLY A 344 25.27 -9.51 -2.33
C GLY A 344 24.10 -8.80 -3.03
N ALA A 345 22.95 -9.46 -3.02
CA ALA A 345 21.70 -8.90 -3.50
C ALA A 345 20.51 -9.42 -2.69
N LEU A 346 19.47 -8.60 -2.60
CA LEU A 346 18.22 -8.91 -1.92
C LEU A 346 17.04 -8.68 -2.86
N TYR A 347 16.15 -9.64 -2.93
CA TYR A 347 14.95 -9.66 -3.77
C TYR A 347 13.70 -9.93 -2.95
N SER A 348 12.60 -9.25 -3.31
CA SER A 348 11.28 -9.51 -2.74
C SER A 348 10.32 -9.89 -3.87
N TYR A 349 9.89 -11.16 -3.89
CA TYR A 349 8.95 -11.70 -4.86
C TYR A 349 7.53 -11.58 -4.33
N PHE A 350 6.58 -11.32 -5.24
CA PHE A 350 5.15 -11.27 -4.93
C PHE A 350 4.42 -12.30 -5.77
N ILE A 351 3.59 -13.14 -5.10
CA ILE A 351 2.89 -14.29 -5.66
C ILE A 351 1.43 -14.25 -5.21
N GLY A 352 0.49 -14.68 -6.05
CA GLY A 352 -0.94 -14.74 -5.73
C GLY A 352 -1.73 -13.55 -6.24
N GLY A 353 -2.32 -12.75 -5.35
CA GLY A 353 -3.19 -11.62 -5.69
C GLY A 353 -4.64 -12.01 -5.95
N ALA A 354 -5.46 -11.04 -6.35
CA ALA A 354 -6.91 -11.20 -6.52
C ALA A 354 -7.31 -12.22 -7.59
N ARG A 355 -6.43 -12.50 -8.54
CA ARG A 355 -6.66 -13.47 -9.62
C ARG A 355 -6.25 -14.90 -9.27
N HIS A 356 -5.44 -15.08 -8.22
CA HIS A 356 -4.84 -16.35 -7.82
C HIS A 356 -4.87 -16.51 -6.30
N THR A 357 -6.07 -16.43 -5.71
CA THR A 357 -6.27 -16.57 -4.26
C THR A 357 -5.95 -17.99 -3.77
N ASP A 358 -6.07 -18.99 -4.66
CA ASP A 358 -5.72 -20.39 -4.43
C ASP A 358 -4.25 -20.59 -4.05
N TYR A 359 -3.36 -19.66 -4.40
CA TYR A 359 -1.93 -19.76 -4.06
C TYR A 359 -1.66 -19.72 -2.56
N LEU A 360 -2.56 -19.15 -1.75
CA LEU A 360 -2.43 -19.20 -0.28
C LEU A 360 -2.41 -20.64 0.27
N GLN A 361 -3.02 -21.58 -0.44
CA GLN A 361 -3.11 -22.99 -0.04
C GLN A 361 -1.90 -23.83 -0.47
N LYS A 362 -1.00 -23.24 -1.29
CA LYS A 362 0.22 -23.93 -1.73
C LYS A 362 1.18 -24.14 -0.57
N SER A 363 1.86 -25.27 -0.58
CA SER A 363 2.91 -25.57 0.40
C SER A 363 4.12 -24.63 0.27
N ASP A 364 4.95 -24.59 1.29
CA ASP A 364 6.20 -23.81 1.25
C ASP A 364 7.16 -24.33 0.17
N ASP A 365 7.16 -25.63 -0.09
CA ASP A 365 7.98 -26.22 -1.15
C ASP A 365 7.50 -25.77 -2.54
N GLU A 366 6.21 -25.76 -2.80
CA GLU A 366 5.66 -25.23 -4.06
C GLU A 366 5.98 -23.75 -4.26
N ILE A 367 5.87 -22.94 -3.20
CA ILE A 367 6.22 -21.51 -3.26
C ILE A 367 7.71 -21.31 -3.45
N ARG A 368 8.54 -22.12 -2.81
CA ARG A 368 10.00 -22.14 -3.03
C ARG A 368 10.32 -22.46 -4.48
N GLU A 369 9.71 -23.49 -5.06
CA GLU A 369 9.90 -23.87 -6.47
C GLU A 369 9.54 -22.72 -7.42
N ILE A 370 8.37 -22.08 -7.24
CA ILE A 370 7.96 -20.91 -8.03
C ILE A 370 9.00 -19.79 -7.96
N THR A 371 9.51 -19.54 -6.75
CA THR A 371 10.49 -18.46 -6.51
C THR A 371 11.82 -18.79 -7.18
N LEU A 372 12.32 -20.02 -7.04
CA LEU A 372 13.58 -20.46 -7.64
C LEU A 372 13.50 -20.52 -9.17
N GLU A 373 12.34 -20.94 -9.74
CA GLU A 373 12.13 -20.85 -11.18
C GLU A 373 12.28 -19.40 -11.67
N ALA A 374 11.66 -18.43 -10.98
CA ALA A 374 11.79 -17.02 -11.33
C ALA A 374 13.22 -16.50 -11.11
N PHE A 375 13.89 -16.91 -10.06
CA PHE A 375 15.27 -16.54 -9.75
C PHE A 375 16.22 -16.96 -10.87
N HIS A 376 16.15 -18.22 -11.35
CA HIS A 376 17.01 -18.72 -12.43
C HIS A 376 16.58 -18.21 -13.80
N SER A 377 15.26 -18.22 -14.11
CA SER A 377 14.78 -17.88 -15.45
C SER A 377 14.74 -16.39 -15.73
N MET A 378 14.33 -15.57 -14.73
CA MET A 378 14.11 -14.13 -14.91
C MET A 378 15.34 -13.30 -14.51
N LEU A 379 15.99 -13.61 -13.38
CA LEU A 379 17.19 -12.92 -12.93
C LEU A 379 18.48 -13.53 -13.48
N LYS A 380 18.38 -14.65 -14.22
CA LYS A 380 19.51 -15.29 -14.92
C LYS A 380 20.61 -15.82 -14.01
N TYR A 381 20.30 -16.07 -12.75
CA TYR A 381 21.27 -16.78 -11.88
C TYR A 381 21.50 -18.22 -12.36
N PRO A 382 22.72 -18.73 -12.22
CA PRO A 382 23.05 -20.11 -12.60
C PRO A 382 22.14 -21.13 -11.90
N ALA A 383 21.79 -22.22 -12.61
CA ALA A 383 20.84 -23.22 -12.10
C ALA A 383 21.34 -23.97 -10.85
N ASP A 384 22.65 -24.03 -10.65
CA ASP A 384 23.31 -24.62 -9.47
C ASP A 384 23.37 -23.70 -8.26
N MET A 385 23.06 -22.42 -8.44
CA MET A 385 23.13 -21.44 -7.36
C MET A 385 21.92 -21.53 -6.44
N GLN A 386 22.17 -21.68 -5.16
CA GLN A 386 21.15 -21.64 -4.12
C GLN A 386 21.19 -20.28 -3.40
N PRO A 387 20.05 -19.75 -2.96
CA PRO A 387 20.03 -18.54 -2.13
C PRO A 387 20.56 -18.81 -0.72
N ASP A 388 21.23 -17.81 -0.14
CA ASP A 388 21.70 -17.82 1.26
C ASP A 388 20.58 -17.52 2.26
N LEU A 389 19.51 -16.86 1.81
CA LEU A 389 18.30 -16.54 2.56
C LEU A 389 17.07 -16.80 1.69
N LEU A 390 16.08 -17.49 2.25
CA LEU A 390 14.74 -17.58 1.69
C LEU A 390 13.73 -17.60 2.83
N ARG A 391 12.79 -16.62 2.83
CA ARG A 391 11.70 -16.51 3.80
C ARG A 391 10.38 -16.30 3.07
N ILE A 392 9.34 -17.00 3.51
CA ILE A 392 7.99 -16.95 2.94
C ILE A 392 7.05 -16.32 3.95
N PHE A 393 6.32 -15.29 3.53
CA PHE A 393 5.30 -14.59 4.33
C PHE A 393 3.96 -14.65 3.61
N ARG A 394 2.93 -15.12 4.30
CA ARG A 394 1.56 -15.20 3.79
C ARG A 394 0.70 -14.11 4.41
N HIS A 395 0.09 -13.29 3.57
CA HIS A 395 -0.79 -12.21 3.98
C HIS A 395 -2.18 -12.46 3.39
N GLU A 396 -3.07 -13.02 4.19
CA GLU A 396 -4.44 -13.33 3.78
C GLU A 396 -5.23 -12.06 3.43
N HIS A 397 -5.08 -11.02 4.22
CA HIS A 397 -5.75 -9.74 4.06
C HIS A 397 -4.74 -8.63 3.75
N ALA A 398 -4.02 -8.75 2.60
CA ALA A 398 -2.92 -7.84 2.29
C ALA A 398 -3.42 -6.48 1.78
N ILE A 399 -4.11 -6.45 0.65
CA ILE A 399 -4.42 -5.20 -0.05
C ILE A 399 -5.91 -5.08 -0.34
N PRO A 400 -6.62 -4.08 0.24
CA PRO A 400 -8.04 -3.87 -0.02
C PRO A 400 -8.27 -3.48 -1.49
N GLN A 401 -9.32 -4.01 -2.07
CA GLN A 401 -9.67 -3.81 -3.47
C GLN A 401 -10.84 -2.84 -3.59
N TYR A 402 -10.60 -1.68 -4.15
CA TYR A 402 -11.63 -0.66 -4.35
C TYR A 402 -12.37 -0.91 -5.66
N TRP A 403 -13.38 -1.77 -5.58
CA TRP A 403 -14.29 -2.11 -6.67
C TRP A 403 -15.48 -1.13 -6.74
N SER A 404 -16.46 -1.41 -7.59
CA SER A 404 -17.64 -0.54 -7.79
C SER A 404 -18.50 -0.34 -6.53
N ASP A 405 -18.46 -1.30 -5.58
CA ASP A 405 -19.12 -1.20 -4.27
C ASP A 405 -18.51 -0.16 -3.32
N SER A 406 -17.34 0.39 -3.65
CA SER A 406 -16.62 1.32 -2.76
C SER A 406 -17.38 2.61 -2.50
N GLY A 407 -18.19 3.08 -3.47
CA GLY A 407 -19.03 4.27 -3.27
C GLY A 407 -20.09 4.08 -2.20
N GLU A 408 -20.77 2.94 -2.21
CA GLU A 408 -21.75 2.59 -1.19
C GLU A 408 -21.10 2.42 0.19
N ARG A 409 -19.93 1.81 0.24
CA ARG A 409 -19.14 1.68 1.48
C ARG A 409 -18.79 3.03 2.06
N PHE A 410 -18.28 3.96 1.26
CA PHE A 410 -17.89 5.30 1.72
C PHE A 410 -19.10 6.10 2.21
N ALA A 411 -20.22 6.06 1.48
CA ALA A 411 -21.45 6.70 1.90
C ALA A 411 -21.99 6.10 3.23
N THR A 412 -21.87 4.79 3.40
CA THR A 412 -22.27 4.11 4.65
C THR A 412 -21.39 4.54 5.83
N ILE A 413 -20.08 4.65 5.63
CA ILE A 413 -19.14 5.13 6.65
C ILE A 413 -19.51 6.56 7.08
N GLU A 414 -19.76 7.45 6.12
CA GLU A 414 -20.13 8.84 6.40
C GLU A 414 -21.47 8.95 7.16
N ALA A 415 -22.49 8.18 6.75
CA ALA A 415 -23.78 8.13 7.43
C ALA A 415 -23.65 7.62 8.87
N LEU A 416 -22.84 6.58 9.10
CA LEU A 416 -22.61 6.04 10.45
C LEU A 416 -21.86 7.03 11.35
N GLN A 417 -20.88 7.74 10.83
CA GLN A 417 -20.16 8.76 11.60
C GLN A 417 -21.05 9.95 11.98
N GLN A 418 -22.03 10.28 11.14
CA GLN A 418 -23.05 11.29 11.45
C GLN A 418 -24.05 10.77 12.50
N GLN A 419 -24.48 9.52 12.38
CA GLN A 419 -25.42 8.88 13.31
C GLN A 419 -24.81 8.65 14.70
N TYR A 420 -23.50 8.38 14.76
CA TYR A 420 -22.77 8.05 15.98
C TYR A 420 -21.62 9.05 16.22
N PRO A 421 -21.91 10.25 16.77
CA PRO A 421 -20.89 11.26 17.03
C PRO A 421 -19.74 10.71 17.89
N GLY A 422 -18.52 11.03 17.50
CA GLY A 422 -17.32 10.53 18.18
C GLY A 422 -16.80 9.18 17.67
N LEU A 423 -17.54 8.47 16.80
CA LEU A 423 -17.02 7.30 16.07
C LEU A 423 -16.34 7.76 14.78
N ILE A 424 -15.10 7.32 14.57
CA ILE A 424 -14.33 7.59 13.35
C ILE A 424 -13.89 6.25 12.75
N LEU A 425 -14.37 5.97 11.53
CA LEU A 425 -14.08 4.74 10.77
C LEU A 425 -13.00 5.03 9.76
N ALA A 426 -11.77 4.64 10.07
CA ALA A 426 -10.56 4.91 9.30
C ALA A 426 -9.83 3.62 8.90
N GLY A 427 -8.57 3.74 8.52
CA GLY A 427 -7.77 2.62 8.04
C GLY A 427 -7.82 2.46 6.53
N ASN A 428 -7.32 1.32 6.05
CA ASN A 428 -7.16 1.08 4.61
C ASN A 428 -8.45 0.72 3.85
N MET A 429 -9.59 0.69 4.53
CA MET A 429 -10.89 0.50 3.87
C MET A 429 -11.35 1.73 3.07
N ARG A 430 -10.68 2.87 3.24
CA ARG A 430 -10.87 4.14 2.53
C ARG A 430 -9.56 4.91 2.39
N ASP A 431 -9.56 5.95 1.55
CA ASP A 431 -8.48 6.94 1.40
C ASP A 431 -7.14 6.39 0.89
N GLY A 432 -7.16 5.26 0.15
CA GLY A 432 -6.00 4.68 -0.51
C GLY A 432 -5.27 3.61 0.31
N ILE A 433 -4.30 2.96 -0.31
CA ILE A 433 -3.63 1.77 0.26
C ILE A 433 -2.17 2.02 0.66
N GLY A 434 -1.54 3.06 0.10
CA GLY A 434 -0.12 3.30 0.29
C GLY A 434 0.23 3.88 1.67
N MET A 435 1.46 3.70 2.12
CA MET A 435 1.94 4.23 3.40
C MET A 435 1.76 5.74 3.51
N GLY A 436 2.03 6.50 2.44
CA GLY A 436 1.77 7.94 2.42
C GLY A 436 0.31 8.29 2.65
N ASN A 437 -0.64 7.49 2.14
CA ASN A 437 -2.07 7.66 2.41
C ASN A 437 -2.40 7.42 3.90
N ARG A 438 -1.77 6.42 4.50
CA ARG A 438 -1.99 6.08 5.92
C ARG A 438 -1.49 7.17 6.86
N ILE A 439 -0.32 7.74 6.56
CA ILE A 439 0.24 8.88 7.30
C ILE A 439 -0.66 10.12 7.14
N HIS A 440 -1.03 10.46 5.90
CA HIS A 440 -1.91 11.59 5.61
C HIS A 440 -3.28 11.45 6.28
N GLN A 441 -3.90 10.25 6.24
CA GLN A 441 -5.17 9.99 6.91
C GLN A 441 -5.04 10.21 8.43
N GLY A 442 -3.97 9.70 9.05
CA GLY A 442 -3.74 9.87 10.48
C GLY A 442 -3.58 11.34 10.90
N ALA A 443 -2.80 12.10 10.15
CA ALA A 443 -2.65 13.55 10.39
C ALA A 443 -3.97 14.33 10.18
N THR A 444 -4.75 13.98 9.15
CA THR A 444 -6.05 14.59 8.86
C THR A 444 -7.07 14.32 9.98
N ILE A 445 -7.15 13.08 10.46
CA ILE A 445 -8.01 12.71 11.58
C ILE A 445 -7.64 13.52 12.82
N ALA A 446 -6.35 13.56 13.17
CA ALA A 446 -5.90 14.30 14.35
C ALA A 446 -6.20 15.83 14.28
N SER A 447 -6.22 16.39 13.07
CA SER A 447 -6.57 17.79 12.85
C SER A 447 -8.09 18.06 12.89
N SER A 448 -8.94 17.03 12.74
CA SER A 448 -10.41 17.14 12.73
C SER A 448 -11.05 16.80 14.06
N ILE A 449 -10.30 16.27 15.01
CA ILE A 449 -10.75 15.90 16.37
C ILE A 449 -10.42 17.01 17.38
#